data_3ecafe5f3fefddc1dd5cd8c7223a39cf
#
_entry.id   3ecafe5f3fefddc1dd5cd8c7223a39cf
#
_cell.length_a   1.000
_cell.length_b   1.000
_cell.length_c   1.000
_cell.angle_alpha   90.00
_cell.angle_beta   90.00
_cell.angle_gamma   90.00
#
_symmetry.space_group_name_H-M   'P 1'
#
loop_
_entity.id
_entity.type
_entity.pdbx_description
1 polymer ?
#
loop_
_entity_poly.entity_id
_entity_poly.type
_entity_poly.pdbx_seq_one_letter_code
_entity_poly.pdbx_strand_id
1 'polypeptide(L)'
;MIRSSVSRRIGWAAGVAALASIGFVSVPSFAQETVPEATTQNAIPEVKKDEWPCVYRKVPVLSAATIWDGPEIKDTTSWHSDEAIRKLSQYAISRRVKMEDVEAAIKKFAAGLPADKRDAKLTELFSAVLTRTNEDRKTVMHGIEKMHKQQVIRSEEIKKEALALQPEEQAEAENPEAGVAGKGSDAQEKYKWEIRAFQEKQANIPVACEIPQLIDERAGDIARAIRAEMKS
;
A
#
# COMPACT_ATOMS: atom_id res chain seq x y z
N MET A 1 -31.96 -6.84 44.07
CA MET A 1 -32.67 -5.72 44.76
C MET A 1 -32.96 -4.65 43.74
N ILE A 2 -34.29 -4.38 43.62
CA ILE A 2 -35.02 -3.18 43.14
C ILE A 2 -35.00 -2.99 41.62
N ARG A 3 -35.97 -3.46 40.83
CA ARG A 3 -37.39 -3.13 40.52
C ARG A 3 -37.70 -1.63 40.40
N SER A 4 -38.13 -1.22 39.17
CA SER A 4 -39.32 -0.39 38.92
C SER A 4 -39.53 -0.25 37.40
N SER A 5 -40.47 -0.77 36.93
CA SER A 5 -41.69 -0.74 36.17
C SER A 5 -42.52 0.54 36.40
N VAL A 6 -42.90 1.24 35.29
CA VAL A 6 -44.14 2.08 35.26
C VAL A 6 -44.76 1.97 33.85
N SER A 7 -45.93 1.33 33.85
CA SER A 7 -46.96 1.42 32.82
C SER A 7 -47.87 2.64 33.04
N ARG A 8 -48.49 3.19 31.98
CA ARG A 8 -49.84 3.77 31.94
C ARG A 8 -50.17 4.21 30.51
N ARG A 9 -51.14 3.55 29.91
CA ARG A 9 -52.63 3.69 29.83
C ARG A 9 -53.05 4.84 28.93
N ILE A 10 -53.61 4.51 27.74
CA ILE A 10 -55.02 4.50 27.33
C ILE A 10 -55.69 5.89 27.32
N GLY A 11 -56.11 6.31 26.12
CA GLY A 11 -57.13 7.34 25.89
C GLY A 11 -57.80 7.09 24.53
N TRP A 12 -58.99 6.58 24.59
CA TRP A 12 -59.96 6.51 23.50
C TRP A 12 -60.67 7.85 23.34
N ALA A 13 -60.87 8.34 22.14
CA ALA A 13 -62.03 9.18 21.79
C ALA A 13 -62.38 9.03 20.34
N ALA A 14 -63.67 8.77 20.14
CA ALA A 14 -64.35 8.53 18.90
C ALA A 14 -64.72 9.83 18.15
N GLY A 15 -64.94 9.71 16.85
CA GLY A 15 -66.03 10.48 16.27
C GLY A 15 -65.74 11.21 14.99
N VAL A 16 -66.56 10.89 13.98
CA VAL A 16 -67.19 11.65 12.91
C VAL A 16 -66.63 11.49 11.49
N ALA A 17 -67.49 10.88 10.73
CA ALA A 17 -67.44 10.71 9.29
C ALA A 17 -67.58 12.05 8.51
N ALA A 18 -66.90 12.21 7.43
CA ALA A 18 -67.25 13.09 6.33
C ALA A 18 -66.72 12.56 4.98
N LEU A 19 -67.57 12.63 4.01
CA LEU A 19 -67.60 12.06 2.66
C LEU A 19 -66.48 12.52 1.74
N ALA A 20 -66.05 11.55 0.94
CA ALA A 20 -65.74 11.56 -0.49
C ALA A 20 -65.07 12.80 -1.13
N SER A 21 -63.85 12.57 -1.59
CA SER A 21 -63.33 13.08 -2.85
C SER A 21 -62.31 12.08 -3.42
N ILE A 22 -62.65 11.44 -4.51
CA ILE A 22 -61.78 10.55 -5.25
C ILE A 22 -60.76 11.43 -5.98
N GLY A 23 -59.63 11.70 -5.33
CA GLY A 23 -58.46 12.28 -5.98
C GLY A 23 -57.61 11.14 -6.52
N PHE A 24 -57.50 11.05 -7.84
CA PHE A 24 -56.47 10.22 -8.49
C PHE A 24 -55.09 10.72 -8.02
N VAL A 25 -54.51 10.06 -7.02
CA VAL A 25 -53.11 10.25 -6.70
C VAL A 25 -52.31 9.43 -7.68
N SER A 26 -51.70 10.12 -8.65
CA SER A 26 -50.66 9.56 -9.49
C SER A 26 -49.53 9.09 -8.62
N VAL A 27 -49.37 7.78 -8.43
CA VAL A 27 -48.24 7.17 -7.77
C VAL A 27 -47.03 7.40 -8.66
N PRO A 28 -45.96 8.08 -8.23
CA PRO A 28 -44.75 8.12 -9.03
C PRO A 28 -44.26 6.68 -9.15
N SER A 29 -44.16 6.20 -10.39
CA SER A 29 -43.41 4.96 -10.68
C SER A 29 -42.00 5.15 -10.15
N PHE A 30 -41.69 4.52 -9.06
CA PHE A 30 -40.29 4.29 -8.67
C PHE A 30 -39.68 3.47 -9.81
N ALA A 31 -38.86 4.11 -10.63
CA ALA A 31 -37.98 3.43 -11.54
C ALA A 31 -37.22 2.39 -10.65
N GLN A 32 -37.46 1.11 -10.93
CA GLN A 32 -36.60 0.06 -10.39
C GLN A 32 -35.20 0.37 -10.90
N GLU A 33 -34.39 0.91 -10.00
CA GLU A 33 -32.95 0.98 -10.16
C GLU A 33 -32.51 -0.46 -10.33
N THR A 34 -32.26 -0.86 -11.56
CA THR A 34 -31.64 -2.14 -11.88
C THR A 34 -30.28 -2.11 -11.22
N VAL A 35 -30.19 -2.79 -10.06
CA VAL A 35 -28.92 -3.15 -9.45
C VAL A 35 -28.11 -3.81 -10.56
N PRO A 36 -26.92 -3.28 -10.91
CA PRO A 36 -26.10 -3.95 -11.90
C PRO A 36 -25.76 -5.33 -11.34
N GLU A 37 -26.30 -6.32 -12.04
CA GLU A 37 -26.04 -7.72 -11.80
C GLU A 37 -24.53 -7.94 -11.68
N ALA A 38 -24.10 -8.47 -10.55
CA ALA A 38 -22.70 -8.73 -10.21
C ALA A 38 -22.14 -9.84 -11.10
N THR A 39 -21.97 -9.55 -12.37
CA THR A 39 -21.36 -10.42 -13.37
C THR A 39 -19.93 -9.96 -13.64
N THR A 40 -19.06 -9.99 -12.63
CA THR A 40 -17.63 -9.78 -12.90
C THR A 40 -16.73 -10.43 -11.83
N GLN A 41 -17.14 -11.57 -11.27
CA GLN A 41 -16.25 -12.29 -10.33
C GLN A 41 -15.14 -13.10 -11.03
N ASN A 42 -15.18 -13.25 -12.36
CA ASN A 42 -14.23 -14.06 -13.11
C ASN A 42 -13.40 -13.27 -14.15
N ALA A 43 -13.47 -11.95 -14.16
CA ALA A 43 -12.60 -11.18 -15.05
C ALA A 43 -11.17 -11.25 -14.54
N ILE A 44 -10.29 -11.89 -15.34
CA ILE A 44 -8.85 -11.90 -15.08
C ILE A 44 -8.37 -10.45 -15.21
N PRO A 45 -7.86 -9.83 -14.14
CA PRO A 45 -7.38 -8.46 -14.21
C PRO A 45 -6.24 -8.34 -15.23
N GLU A 46 -6.38 -7.42 -16.18
CA GLU A 46 -5.30 -7.15 -17.12
C GLU A 46 -4.15 -6.44 -16.41
N VAL A 47 -2.98 -7.07 -16.37
CA VAL A 47 -1.78 -6.48 -15.80
C VAL A 47 -1.04 -5.76 -16.92
N LYS A 48 -0.85 -4.44 -16.77
CA LYS A 48 -0.05 -3.64 -17.71
C LYS A 48 1.38 -4.18 -17.74
N LYS A 49 1.95 -4.30 -18.94
CA LYS A 49 3.30 -4.84 -19.14
C LYS A 49 4.43 -3.83 -18.88
N ASP A 50 4.09 -2.62 -18.44
CA ASP A 50 5.08 -1.59 -18.13
C ASP A 50 6.04 -2.05 -17.02
N GLU A 51 7.32 -1.73 -17.18
CA GLU A 51 8.37 -2.16 -16.23
C GLU A 51 8.22 -1.53 -14.83
N TRP A 52 7.53 -0.38 -14.74
CA TRP A 52 7.31 0.33 -13.49
C TRP A 52 5.82 0.45 -13.17
N PRO A 53 5.30 -0.29 -12.18
CA PRO A 53 3.87 -0.38 -11.92
C PRO A 53 3.29 0.75 -11.06
N CYS A 54 4.14 1.64 -10.51
CA CYS A 54 3.69 2.67 -9.59
C CYS A 54 3.23 3.93 -10.34
N VAL A 55 2.26 4.63 -9.77
CA VAL A 55 1.75 5.92 -10.30
C VAL A 55 2.84 6.98 -10.34
N TYR A 56 3.72 6.98 -9.33
CA TYR A 56 4.82 7.92 -9.26
C TYR A 56 5.94 7.53 -10.21
N ARG A 57 6.55 8.54 -10.81
CA ARG A 57 7.71 8.34 -11.68
C ARG A 57 8.85 7.66 -10.92
N LYS A 58 9.45 6.66 -11.53
CA LYS A 58 10.66 6.03 -11.01
C LYS A 58 11.82 7.03 -10.98
N VAL A 59 12.30 7.34 -9.79
CA VAL A 59 13.52 8.15 -9.57
C VAL A 59 14.60 7.22 -9.00
N PRO A 60 15.59 6.80 -9.80
CA PRO A 60 16.54 5.77 -9.39
C PRO A 60 17.41 6.16 -8.21
N VAL A 61 17.78 7.44 -8.10
CA VAL A 61 18.70 7.95 -7.07
C VAL A 61 18.13 9.22 -6.46
N LEU A 62 18.04 9.27 -5.14
CA LEU A 62 17.75 10.49 -4.40
C LEU A 62 19.00 11.36 -4.38
N SER A 63 18.89 12.57 -4.93
CA SER A 63 19.99 13.55 -4.97
C SER A 63 20.11 14.26 -3.62
N ALA A 64 21.36 14.54 -3.20
CA ALA A 64 21.60 15.40 -2.05
C ALA A 64 20.90 16.77 -2.20
N ALA A 65 20.95 17.36 -3.38
CA ALA A 65 20.34 18.67 -3.66
C ALA A 65 18.83 18.73 -3.42
N THR A 66 18.15 17.56 -3.31
CA THR A 66 16.71 17.49 -3.07
C THR A 66 16.37 17.63 -1.58
N ILE A 67 17.26 17.20 -0.68
CA ILE A 67 16.96 17.05 0.75
C ILE A 67 18.01 17.69 1.68
N TRP A 68 19.09 18.24 1.12
CA TRP A 68 20.23 18.77 1.86
C TRP A 68 20.54 20.22 1.49
N ASP A 69 20.52 21.09 2.49
CA ASP A 69 20.85 22.52 2.41
C ASP A 69 22.14 22.88 3.16
N GLY A 70 22.90 21.86 3.58
CA GLY A 70 24.19 22.01 4.27
C GLY A 70 25.36 22.09 3.30
N PRO A 71 26.61 21.99 3.83
CA PRO A 71 27.82 22.03 3.03
C PRO A 71 27.87 20.96 1.95
N GLU A 72 28.59 21.26 0.86
CA GLU A 72 28.79 20.30 -0.23
C GLU A 72 29.47 19.01 0.25
N ILE A 73 28.96 17.88 -0.23
CA ILE A 73 29.54 16.57 0.03
C ILE A 73 30.72 16.36 -0.93
N LYS A 74 31.93 16.49 -0.43
CA LYS A 74 33.15 16.32 -1.24
C LYS A 74 33.61 14.86 -1.30
N ASP A 75 33.34 14.09 -0.25
CA ASP A 75 33.72 12.68 -0.15
C ASP A 75 32.50 11.86 0.30
N THR A 76 32.18 10.85 -0.48
CA THR A 76 31.06 9.93 -0.22
C THR A 76 31.49 8.62 0.43
N THR A 77 32.78 8.44 0.74
CA THR A 77 33.35 7.17 1.18
C THR A 77 34.06 7.22 2.53
N SER A 78 34.49 8.40 2.99
CA SER A 78 35.26 8.57 4.24
C SER A 78 34.56 7.97 5.48
N TRP A 79 33.23 8.04 5.53
CA TRP A 79 32.43 7.51 6.62
C TRP A 79 32.55 5.99 6.84
N HIS A 80 33.07 5.25 5.84
CA HIS A 80 33.28 3.80 5.98
C HIS A 80 34.32 3.44 7.05
N SER A 81 35.29 4.33 7.29
CA SER A 81 36.31 4.16 8.32
C SER A 81 35.87 4.62 9.71
N ASP A 82 34.78 5.42 9.82
CA ASP A 82 34.25 5.94 11.08
C ASP A 82 33.14 5.04 11.64
N GLU A 83 33.47 4.29 12.69
CA GLU A 83 32.52 3.35 13.29
C GLU A 83 31.29 4.03 13.89
N ALA A 84 31.45 5.22 14.48
CA ALA A 84 30.36 5.96 15.08
C ALA A 84 29.37 6.41 14.00
N ILE A 85 29.87 6.95 12.89
CA ILE A 85 29.04 7.35 11.76
C ILE A 85 28.35 6.14 11.11
N ARG A 86 29.07 5.02 10.94
CA ARG A 86 28.47 3.79 10.39
C ARG A 86 27.31 3.29 11.24
N LYS A 87 27.47 3.24 12.56
CA LYS A 87 26.43 2.79 13.48
C LYS A 87 25.25 3.77 13.51
N LEU A 88 25.54 5.07 13.62
CA LEU A 88 24.50 6.09 13.70
C LEU A 88 23.70 6.20 12.41
N SER A 89 24.34 6.17 11.24
CA SER A 89 23.64 6.20 9.96
C SER A 89 22.72 4.99 9.77
N GLN A 90 23.19 3.79 10.14
CA GLN A 90 22.37 2.58 10.08
C GLN A 90 21.18 2.63 11.04
N TYR A 91 21.38 3.13 12.27
CA TYR A 91 20.33 3.34 13.24
C TYR A 91 19.30 4.35 12.73
N ALA A 92 19.77 5.47 12.18
CA ALA A 92 18.93 6.56 11.74
C ALA A 92 18.00 6.18 10.55
N ILE A 93 18.49 5.42 9.55
CA ILE A 93 17.66 5.01 8.41
C ILE A 93 16.61 3.96 8.77
N SER A 94 16.77 3.24 9.89
CA SER A 94 15.83 2.21 10.32
C SER A 94 14.45 2.79 10.61
N ARG A 95 13.45 2.44 9.81
CA ARG A 95 12.05 2.89 9.98
C ARG A 95 11.37 2.35 11.24
N ARG A 96 12.01 1.40 11.95
CA ARG A 96 11.54 0.89 13.24
C ARG A 96 11.91 1.79 14.42
N VAL A 97 12.88 2.68 14.22
CA VAL A 97 13.32 3.65 15.22
C VAL A 97 12.48 4.92 15.06
N LYS A 98 11.98 5.45 16.17
CA LYS A 98 11.22 6.70 16.16
C LYS A 98 12.13 7.87 15.79
N MET A 99 11.58 8.90 15.15
CA MET A 99 12.36 10.02 14.68
C MET A 99 12.95 10.84 15.86
N GLU A 100 12.21 10.96 16.96
CA GLU A 100 12.67 11.62 18.19
C GLU A 100 13.92 10.96 18.78
N ASP A 101 14.02 9.61 18.71
CA ASP A 101 15.19 8.87 19.18
C ASP A 101 16.39 9.09 18.25
N VAL A 102 16.14 9.23 16.94
CA VAL A 102 17.17 9.54 15.95
C VAL A 102 17.71 10.96 16.17
N GLU A 103 16.85 11.94 16.36
CA GLU A 103 17.23 13.33 16.67
C GLU A 103 18.09 13.40 17.92
N ALA A 104 17.65 12.72 19.00
CA ALA A 104 18.41 12.66 20.24
C ALA A 104 19.80 12.01 20.04
N ALA A 105 19.90 10.97 19.22
CA ALA A 105 21.15 10.31 18.91
C ALA A 105 22.09 11.20 18.08
N ILE A 106 21.57 11.93 17.08
CA ILE A 106 22.32 12.89 16.27
C ILE A 106 22.82 14.05 17.15
N LYS A 107 21.97 14.60 18.00
CA LYS A 107 22.36 15.65 18.96
C LYS A 107 23.46 15.19 19.90
N LYS A 108 23.34 13.99 20.47
CA LYS A 108 24.37 13.39 21.33
C LYS A 108 25.70 13.22 20.57
N PHE A 109 25.65 12.75 19.33
CA PHE A 109 26.83 12.61 18.48
C PHE A 109 27.48 13.98 18.23
N ALA A 110 26.71 14.99 17.83
CA ALA A 110 27.20 16.35 17.58
C ALA A 110 27.83 16.99 18.81
N ALA A 111 27.23 16.79 20.00
CA ALA A 111 27.76 17.31 21.26
C ALA A 111 29.13 16.71 21.65
N GLY A 112 29.39 15.47 21.23
CA GLY A 112 30.66 14.78 21.48
C GLY A 112 31.79 15.18 20.51
N LEU A 113 31.51 15.99 19.48
CA LEU A 113 32.49 16.40 18.47
C LEU A 113 33.22 17.70 18.85
N PRO A 114 34.53 17.81 18.54
CA PRO A 114 35.24 19.10 18.61
C PRO A 114 34.55 20.15 17.72
N ALA A 115 34.46 21.38 18.20
CA ALA A 115 33.72 22.44 17.53
C ALA A 115 34.24 22.77 16.11
N ASP A 116 35.54 22.61 15.88
CA ASP A 116 36.21 22.82 14.59
C ASP A 116 35.96 21.69 13.59
N LYS A 117 35.57 20.49 14.03
CA LYS A 117 35.32 19.32 13.19
C LYS A 117 33.86 18.94 13.08
N ARG A 118 32.98 19.58 13.85
CA ARG A 118 31.57 19.21 13.98
C ARG A 118 30.88 19.21 12.63
N ASP A 119 30.91 20.31 11.90
CA ASP A 119 30.19 20.47 10.63
C ASP A 119 30.70 19.49 9.56
N ALA A 120 32.02 19.28 9.50
CA ALA A 120 32.60 18.27 8.61
C ALA A 120 32.12 16.84 8.94
N LYS A 121 32.09 16.48 10.24
CA LYS A 121 31.61 15.16 10.67
C LYS A 121 30.10 14.97 10.51
N LEU A 122 29.32 16.02 10.66
CA LEU A 122 27.86 16.00 10.38
C LEU A 122 27.58 15.89 8.88
N THR A 123 28.38 16.54 8.03
CA THR A 123 28.30 16.37 6.56
C THR A 123 28.66 14.94 6.16
N GLU A 124 29.67 14.35 6.79
CA GLU A 124 30.06 12.96 6.59
C GLU A 124 28.97 11.98 7.04
N LEU A 125 28.28 12.25 8.17
CA LEU A 125 27.12 11.50 8.63
C LEU A 125 25.98 11.58 7.60
N PHE A 126 25.67 12.77 7.07
CA PHE A 126 24.65 12.92 6.03
C PHE A 126 25.03 12.14 4.76
N SER A 127 26.30 12.17 4.34
CA SER A 127 26.79 11.37 3.21
C SER A 127 26.54 9.87 3.42
N ALA A 128 26.80 9.36 4.62
CA ALA A 128 26.51 7.98 4.98
C ALA A 128 25.01 7.65 4.93
N VAL A 129 24.16 8.54 5.45
CA VAL A 129 22.70 8.40 5.41
C VAL A 129 22.21 8.36 3.98
N LEU A 130 22.63 9.30 3.13
CA LEU A 130 22.23 9.38 1.72
C LEU A 130 22.64 8.13 0.93
N THR A 131 23.86 7.65 1.14
CA THR A 131 24.36 6.43 0.49
C THR A 131 23.48 5.23 0.84
N ARG A 132 23.26 4.99 2.14
CA ARG A 132 22.42 3.86 2.62
C ARG A 132 20.97 4.00 2.19
N THR A 133 20.43 5.20 2.20
CA THR A 133 19.08 5.49 1.69
C THR A 133 18.96 5.07 0.23
N ASN A 134 19.94 5.41 -0.60
CA ASN A 134 19.93 5.03 -2.02
C ASN A 134 20.11 3.51 -2.23
N GLU A 135 20.86 2.83 -1.38
CA GLU A 135 20.95 1.36 -1.38
C GLU A 135 19.61 0.70 -1.03
N ASP A 136 18.93 1.18 0.01
CA ASP A 136 17.60 0.70 0.41
C ASP A 136 16.57 0.95 -0.69
N ARG A 137 16.57 2.16 -1.28
CA ARG A 137 15.70 2.52 -2.40
C ARG A 137 15.88 1.59 -3.59
N LYS A 138 17.14 1.35 -3.97
CA LYS A 138 17.49 0.44 -5.07
C LYS A 138 16.92 -0.96 -4.82
N THR A 139 17.08 -1.47 -3.61
CA THR A 139 16.58 -2.79 -3.20
C THR A 139 15.06 -2.86 -3.28
N VAL A 140 14.37 -1.85 -2.74
CA VAL A 140 12.91 -1.79 -2.74
C VAL A 140 12.36 -1.66 -4.16
N MET A 141 12.88 -0.75 -4.98
CA MET A 141 12.42 -0.56 -6.36
C MET A 141 12.63 -1.82 -7.20
N HIS A 142 13.77 -2.50 -7.04
CA HIS A 142 14.00 -3.79 -7.71
C HIS A 142 12.99 -4.85 -7.24
N GLY A 143 12.65 -4.87 -5.95
CA GLY A 143 11.62 -5.76 -5.41
C GLY A 143 10.23 -5.50 -6.03
N ILE A 144 9.85 -4.24 -6.20
CA ILE A 144 8.59 -3.84 -6.85
C ILE A 144 8.56 -4.31 -8.32
N GLU A 145 9.62 -4.06 -9.08
CA GLU A 145 9.72 -4.49 -10.47
C GLU A 145 9.64 -6.02 -10.61
N LYS A 146 10.36 -6.73 -9.73
CA LYS A 146 10.32 -8.19 -9.70
C LYS A 146 8.92 -8.71 -9.40
N MET A 147 8.24 -8.13 -8.41
CA MET A 147 6.88 -8.51 -8.05
C MET A 147 5.92 -8.26 -9.21
N HIS A 148 6.00 -7.09 -9.85
CA HIS A 148 5.18 -6.75 -11.01
C HIS A 148 5.41 -7.71 -12.18
N LYS A 149 6.66 -7.98 -12.53
CA LYS A 149 7.01 -8.95 -13.58
C LYS A 149 6.44 -10.33 -13.30
N GLN A 150 6.48 -10.78 -12.06
CA GLN A 150 5.86 -12.05 -11.66
C GLN A 150 4.34 -12.01 -11.84
N GLN A 151 3.68 -10.89 -11.54
CA GLN A 151 2.24 -10.74 -11.76
C GLN A 151 1.88 -10.76 -13.25
N VAL A 152 2.69 -10.13 -14.12
CA VAL A 152 2.49 -10.21 -15.58
C VAL A 152 2.56 -11.66 -16.07
N ILE A 153 3.59 -12.40 -15.67
CA ILE A 153 3.73 -13.82 -16.03
C ILE A 153 2.54 -14.63 -15.54
N ARG A 154 2.15 -14.44 -14.27
CA ARG A 154 1.05 -15.19 -13.67
C ARG A 154 -0.30 -14.88 -14.32
N SER A 155 -0.54 -13.64 -14.73
CA SER A 155 -1.77 -13.30 -15.45
C SER A 155 -1.89 -14.04 -16.78
N GLU A 156 -0.78 -14.23 -17.51
CA GLU A 156 -0.78 -15.01 -18.76
C GLU A 156 -1.00 -16.51 -18.51
N GLU A 157 -0.46 -17.05 -17.40
CA GLU A 157 -0.70 -18.44 -17.01
C GLU A 157 -2.19 -18.67 -16.67
N ILE A 158 -2.78 -17.81 -15.85
CA ILE A 158 -4.20 -17.87 -15.48
C ILE A 158 -5.10 -17.75 -16.73
N LYS A 159 -4.77 -16.90 -17.69
CA LYS A 159 -5.51 -16.82 -18.95
C LYS A 159 -5.47 -18.14 -19.73
N LYS A 160 -4.30 -18.81 -19.79
CA LYS A 160 -4.18 -20.12 -20.45
C LYS A 160 -4.98 -21.20 -19.71
N GLU A 161 -4.95 -21.18 -18.37
CA GLU A 161 -5.74 -22.11 -17.56
C GLU A 161 -7.25 -21.90 -17.77
N ALA A 162 -7.72 -20.65 -17.83
CA ALA A 162 -9.11 -20.33 -18.15
C ALA A 162 -9.55 -20.88 -19.50
N LEU A 163 -8.71 -20.73 -20.53
CA LEU A 163 -9.02 -21.26 -21.88
C LEU A 163 -9.05 -22.80 -21.88
N ALA A 164 -8.24 -23.45 -21.06
CA ALA A 164 -8.22 -24.91 -20.96
C ALA A 164 -9.46 -25.48 -20.24
N LEU A 165 -10.08 -24.72 -19.34
CA LEU A 165 -11.26 -25.12 -18.59
C LEU A 165 -12.58 -24.90 -19.35
N GLN A 166 -12.62 -24.00 -20.36
CA GLN A 166 -13.85 -23.70 -21.13
C GLN A 166 -14.54 -24.91 -21.77
N PRO A 167 -13.82 -25.89 -22.38
CA PRO A 167 -14.45 -27.07 -22.95
C PRO A 167 -15.13 -27.95 -21.91
N GLU A 168 -14.58 -28.04 -20.70
CA GLU A 168 -15.14 -28.83 -19.60
C GLU A 168 -16.41 -28.18 -19.05
N GLU A 169 -16.43 -26.87 -18.88
CA GLU A 169 -17.62 -26.11 -18.44
C GLU A 169 -18.77 -26.22 -19.46
N GLN A 170 -18.47 -26.20 -20.76
CA GLN A 170 -19.47 -26.38 -21.81
C GLN A 170 -20.05 -27.80 -21.83
N ALA A 171 -19.21 -28.82 -21.66
CA ALA A 171 -19.63 -30.20 -21.60
C ALA A 171 -20.50 -30.50 -20.36
N GLU A 172 -20.20 -29.93 -19.22
CA GLU A 172 -21.01 -30.04 -18.01
C GLU A 172 -22.36 -29.31 -18.15
N ALA A 173 -22.41 -28.17 -18.83
CA ALA A 173 -23.63 -27.43 -19.11
C ALA A 173 -24.55 -28.17 -20.08
N GLU A 174 -24.02 -28.90 -21.06
CA GLU A 174 -24.78 -29.67 -22.04
C GLU A 174 -25.30 -31.01 -21.49
N ASN A 175 -24.63 -31.60 -20.50
CA ASN A 175 -25.02 -32.89 -19.93
C ASN A 175 -24.79 -32.96 -18.40
N PRO A 176 -25.65 -32.33 -17.61
CA PRO A 176 -25.48 -32.27 -16.13
C PRO A 176 -25.61 -33.64 -15.45
N GLU A 177 -26.21 -34.64 -16.10
CA GLU A 177 -26.35 -36.00 -15.55
C GLU A 177 -25.16 -36.91 -15.86
N ALA A 178 -24.31 -36.56 -16.83
CA ALA A 178 -23.15 -37.33 -17.20
C ALA A 178 -22.00 -37.23 -16.18
N GLY A 179 -22.26 -36.64 -15.02
CA GLY A 179 -21.45 -36.58 -13.82
C GLY A 179 -19.99 -36.99 -13.98
N VAL A 180 -19.16 -36.17 -14.61
CA VAL A 180 -17.71 -36.29 -14.45
C VAL A 180 -17.35 -35.78 -13.05
N ALA A 181 -17.95 -36.46 -12.06
CA ALA A 181 -17.71 -36.18 -10.66
C ALA A 181 -16.23 -36.37 -10.35
N GLY A 182 -15.51 -35.30 -10.12
CA GLY A 182 -14.26 -35.28 -9.41
C GLY A 182 -13.13 -34.50 -10.06
N LYS A 183 -12.83 -34.63 -11.36
CA LYS A 183 -11.63 -33.99 -11.95
C LYS A 183 -11.87 -32.56 -12.41
N GLY A 184 -13.03 -32.25 -13.00
CA GLY A 184 -13.37 -30.87 -13.39
C GLY A 184 -13.56 -29.96 -12.17
N SER A 185 -14.19 -30.47 -11.12
CA SER A 185 -14.38 -29.77 -9.85
C SER A 185 -13.05 -29.37 -9.21
N ASP A 186 -12.08 -30.28 -9.13
CA ASP A 186 -10.76 -30.01 -8.52
C ASP A 186 -9.97 -28.98 -9.34
N ALA A 187 -10.01 -29.05 -10.67
CA ALA A 187 -9.34 -28.08 -11.56
C ALA A 187 -9.97 -26.68 -11.46
N GLN A 188 -11.30 -26.61 -11.41
CA GLN A 188 -12.03 -25.36 -11.23
C GLN A 188 -11.78 -24.74 -9.84
N GLU A 189 -11.75 -25.54 -8.78
CA GLU A 189 -11.44 -25.05 -7.42
C GLU A 189 -10.00 -24.51 -7.37
N LYS A 190 -9.05 -25.24 -7.92
CA LYS A 190 -7.66 -24.80 -8.05
C LYS A 190 -7.58 -23.45 -8.78
N TYR A 191 -8.23 -23.32 -9.93
CA TYR A 191 -8.27 -22.09 -10.72
C TYR A 191 -8.85 -20.91 -9.92
N LYS A 192 -9.97 -21.11 -9.22
CA LYS A 192 -10.58 -20.09 -8.35
C LYS A 192 -9.64 -19.66 -7.22
N TRP A 193 -8.90 -20.61 -6.65
CA TRP A 193 -7.89 -20.29 -5.62
C TRP A 193 -6.74 -19.48 -6.19
N GLU A 194 -6.26 -19.82 -7.37
CA GLU A 194 -5.17 -19.13 -8.05
C GLU A 194 -5.52 -17.70 -8.43
N ILE A 195 -6.76 -17.45 -8.90
CA ILE A 195 -7.26 -16.09 -9.13
C ILE A 195 -7.23 -15.27 -7.84
N ARG A 196 -7.72 -15.82 -6.72
CA ARG A 196 -7.71 -15.10 -5.44
C ARG A 196 -6.30 -14.77 -4.99
N ALA A 197 -5.39 -15.74 -5.03
CA ALA A 197 -3.99 -15.53 -4.68
C ALA A 197 -3.30 -14.49 -5.59
N PHE A 198 -3.66 -14.48 -6.88
CA PHE A 198 -3.19 -13.47 -7.83
C PHE A 198 -3.71 -12.07 -7.47
N GLN A 199 -5.02 -11.94 -7.20
CA GLN A 199 -5.64 -10.68 -6.84
C GLN A 199 -5.06 -10.10 -5.54
N GLU A 200 -4.84 -10.93 -4.52
CA GLU A 200 -4.19 -10.52 -3.26
C GLU A 200 -2.77 -9.98 -3.50
N LYS A 201 -1.97 -10.66 -4.30
CA LYS A 201 -0.63 -10.19 -4.65
C LYS A 201 -0.67 -8.91 -5.47
N GLN A 202 -1.61 -8.79 -6.40
CA GLN A 202 -1.81 -7.59 -7.19
C GLN A 202 -2.17 -6.38 -6.32
N ALA A 203 -3.03 -6.57 -5.32
CA ALA A 203 -3.42 -5.54 -4.35
C ALA A 203 -2.26 -5.04 -3.47
N ASN A 204 -1.19 -5.83 -3.32
CA ASN A 204 -0.01 -5.44 -2.56
C ASN A 204 0.97 -4.53 -3.33
N ILE A 205 0.87 -4.45 -4.66
CA ILE A 205 1.76 -3.60 -5.48
C ILE A 205 1.62 -2.11 -5.13
N PRO A 206 0.41 -1.52 -5.05
CA PRO A 206 0.24 -0.13 -4.64
C PRO A 206 0.87 0.18 -3.27
N VAL A 207 0.69 -0.72 -2.30
CA VAL A 207 1.27 -0.59 -0.96
C VAL A 207 2.81 -0.61 -1.02
N ALA A 208 3.39 -1.51 -1.83
CA ALA A 208 4.83 -1.53 -2.04
C ALA A 208 5.34 -0.25 -2.72
N CYS A 209 4.54 0.37 -3.59
CA CYS A 209 4.87 1.62 -4.27
C CYS A 209 5.00 2.83 -3.33
N GLU A 210 4.42 2.80 -2.14
CA GLU A 210 4.55 3.86 -1.13
C GLU A 210 5.90 3.81 -0.42
N ILE A 211 6.56 2.64 -0.38
CA ILE A 211 7.79 2.45 0.41
C ILE A 211 8.94 3.38 0.00
N PRO A 212 9.24 3.60 -1.29
CA PRO A 212 10.29 4.53 -1.69
C PRO A 212 10.06 5.96 -1.18
N GLN A 213 8.81 6.43 -1.14
CA GLN A 213 8.47 7.75 -0.62
C GLN A 213 8.70 7.85 0.89
N LEU A 214 8.29 6.83 1.65
CA LEU A 214 8.55 6.77 3.09
C LEU A 214 10.05 6.75 3.41
N ILE A 215 10.86 6.17 2.54
CA ILE A 215 12.32 6.20 2.66
C ILE A 215 12.84 7.62 2.40
N ASP A 216 12.32 8.31 1.39
CA ASP A 216 12.71 9.68 1.02
C ASP A 216 12.32 10.69 2.11
N GLU A 217 11.10 10.60 2.64
CA GLU A 217 10.62 11.43 3.75
C GLU A 217 11.51 11.28 4.97
N ARG A 218 11.82 10.02 5.35
CA ARG A 218 12.72 9.77 6.47
C ARG A 218 14.13 10.33 6.24
N ALA A 219 14.67 10.19 5.03
CA ALA A 219 15.98 10.75 4.70
C ALA A 219 15.97 12.29 4.82
N GLY A 220 14.89 12.94 4.41
CA GLY A 220 14.69 14.38 4.57
C GLY A 220 14.59 14.79 6.04
N ASP A 221 13.88 14.03 6.89
CA ASP A 221 13.80 14.28 8.33
C ASP A 221 15.18 14.17 8.98
N ILE A 222 15.93 13.12 8.66
CA ILE A 222 17.29 12.94 9.16
C ILE A 222 18.21 14.07 8.70
N ALA A 223 18.12 14.49 7.44
CA ALA A 223 18.90 15.59 6.89
C ALA A 223 18.65 16.89 7.67
N ARG A 224 17.37 17.21 7.97
CA ARG A 224 16.98 18.36 8.79
C ARG A 224 17.52 18.26 10.23
N ALA A 225 17.44 17.07 10.83
CA ALA A 225 17.97 16.83 12.17
C ALA A 225 19.50 17.01 12.23
N ILE A 226 20.24 16.55 11.22
CA ILE A 226 21.68 16.75 11.11
C ILE A 226 21.98 18.24 10.93
N ARG A 227 21.25 18.91 10.04
CA ARG A 227 21.44 20.34 9.74
C ARG A 227 21.21 21.23 10.96
N ALA A 228 20.24 20.89 11.81
CA ALA A 228 19.94 21.62 13.04
C ALA A 228 21.11 21.62 14.06
N GLU A 229 21.99 20.64 14.01
CA GLU A 229 23.17 20.55 14.91
C GLU A 229 24.44 21.19 14.33
N MET A 230 24.36 21.72 13.10
CA MET A 230 25.48 22.44 12.47
C MET A 230 25.48 23.92 12.86
N LYS A 231 26.63 24.53 12.76
CA LYS A 231 26.74 26.00 12.89
C LYS A 231 26.07 26.67 11.70
N SER A 232 25.30 27.72 11.99
CA SER A 232 24.66 28.58 10.98
C SER A 232 25.72 29.40 10.24
#